data_cc4a54452126267187b8a5ea01eb4bb6
#
_entry.id   cc4a54452126267187b8a5ea01eb4bb6
#
_cell.length_a   1.000
_cell.length_b   1.000
_cell.length_c   1.000
_cell.angle_alpha   90.00
_cell.angle_beta   90.00
_cell.angle_gamma   90.00
#
_symmetry.space_group_name_H-M   'P 1'
#
loop_
_entity.id
_entity.type
_entity.pdbx_description
1 polymer ?
#
loop_
_entity_poly.entity_id
_entity_poly.type
_entity_poly.pdbx_seq_one_letter_code
_entity_poly.pdbx_strand_id
1 'polypeptide(L)'
;MHWSDSYIDIPHEVLDCAQLVERALHEQFGRTDIHFPRRQADDLAHRSALITGHQADFAERIEEPVDGCGVLMLARGRQAHIGLYCLIQGVPYVLHSDALFGSSMRQPLARLPRCYRVEGFYQWL
;
A
#
# COMPACT_ATOMS: atom_id res chain seq x y z
N MET A 1 -11.71 0.94 17.52
CA MET A 1 -10.59 0.16 16.94
C MET A 1 -10.70 0.17 15.43
N HIS A 2 -9.62 0.51 14.75
CA HIS A 2 -9.62 0.56 13.28
C HIS A 2 -9.15 -0.78 12.70
N TRP A 3 -9.65 -1.16 11.53
CA TRP A 3 -9.27 -2.44 10.89
C TRP A 3 -7.76 -2.57 10.66
N SER A 4 -7.07 -1.46 10.47
CA SER A 4 -5.63 -1.47 10.20
C SER A 4 -4.76 -1.81 11.41
N ASP A 5 -5.32 -1.80 12.62
CA ASP A 5 -4.55 -2.01 13.85
C ASP A 5 -3.82 -3.36 13.89
N SER A 6 -4.41 -4.39 13.28
CA SER A 6 -3.82 -5.74 13.26
C SER A 6 -2.75 -5.94 12.20
N TYR A 7 -2.47 -4.92 11.39
CA TYR A 7 -1.50 -5.02 10.28
C TYR A 7 -0.22 -4.22 10.52
N ILE A 8 -0.02 -3.71 11.72
CA ILE A 8 1.16 -2.92 12.09
C ILE A 8 2.24 -3.86 12.67
N ASP A 9 3.50 -3.53 12.40
CA ASP A 9 4.68 -4.26 12.92
C ASP A 9 4.83 -5.70 12.39
N ILE A 10 4.30 -5.97 11.21
CA ILE A 10 4.53 -7.26 10.55
C ILE A 10 5.87 -7.16 9.77
N PRO A 11 6.82 -8.08 10.00
CA PRO A 11 8.10 -8.02 9.29
C PRO A 11 7.92 -8.02 7.77
N HIS A 12 8.69 -7.19 7.07
CA HIS A 12 8.61 -7.06 5.62
C HIS A 12 8.90 -8.39 4.90
N GLU A 13 9.73 -9.23 5.47
CA GLU A 13 10.02 -10.56 4.94
C GLU A 13 8.81 -11.50 4.99
N VAL A 14 7.84 -11.21 5.88
CA VAL A 14 6.59 -11.97 5.99
C VAL A 14 5.55 -11.41 5.01
N LEU A 15 5.37 -10.08 5.02
CA LEU A 15 4.46 -9.39 4.11
C LEU A 15 5.15 -8.16 3.53
N ASP A 16 5.46 -8.18 2.25
CA ASP A 16 5.92 -6.98 1.55
C ASP A 16 4.77 -6.01 1.28
N CYS A 17 5.03 -4.90 0.62
CA CYS A 17 4.01 -3.87 0.42
C CYS A 17 2.77 -4.38 -0.32
N ALA A 18 2.95 -5.15 -1.38
CA ALA A 18 1.83 -5.68 -2.16
C ALA A 18 1.09 -6.80 -1.41
N GLN A 19 1.82 -7.67 -0.73
CA GLN A 19 1.24 -8.74 0.07
C GLN A 19 0.43 -8.21 1.24
N LEU A 20 0.89 -7.14 1.88
CA LEU A 20 0.17 -6.49 2.98
C LEU A 20 -1.18 -5.96 2.49
N VAL A 21 -1.17 -5.23 1.38
CA VAL A 21 -2.39 -4.68 0.77
C VAL A 21 -3.35 -5.79 0.38
N GLU A 22 -2.85 -6.83 -0.30
CA GLU A 22 -3.67 -7.96 -0.72
C GLU A 22 -4.34 -8.66 0.46
N ARG A 23 -3.56 -8.95 1.53
CA ARG A 23 -4.10 -9.62 2.71
C ARG A 23 -5.16 -8.78 3.40
N ALA A 24 -4.92 -7.48 3.59
CA ALA A 24 -5.90 -6.60 4.23
C ALA A 24 -7.20 -6.51 3.41
N LEU A 25 -7.10 -6.44 2.09
CA LEU A 25 -8.27 -6.42 1.22
C LEU A 25 -9.06 -7.73 1.31
N HIS A 26 -8.37 -8.87 1.37
CA HIS A 26 -9.04 -10.17 1.52
C HIS A 26 -9.76 -10.28 2.85
N GLU A 27 -9.09 -9.93 3.94
CA GLU A 27 -9.60 -10.17 5.29
C GLU A 27 -10.59 -9.13 5.77
N GLN A 28 -10.37 -7.86 5.43
CA GLN A 28 -11.15 -6.75 5.98
C GLN A 28 -12.22 -6.22 5.04
N PHE A 29 -12.03 -6.37 3.73
CA PHE A 29 -12.94 -5.82 2.72
C PHE A 29 -13.61 -6.90 1.86
N GLY A 30 -13.33 -8.17 2.14
CA GLY A 30 -13.92 -9.28 1.38
C GLY A 30 -13.50 -9.35 -0.08
N ARG A 31 -12.44 -8.65 -0.45
CA ARG A 31 -11.97 -8.58 -1.83
C ARG A 31 -10.95 -9.68 -2.11
N THR A 32 -11.44 -10.93 -2.16
CA THR A 32 -10.61 -12.10 -2.43
C THR A 32 -10.24 -12.24 -3.92
N ASP A 33 -10.82 -11.40 -4.76
CA ASP A 33 -10.55 -11.35 -6.21
C ASP A 33 -9.29 -10.55 -6.56
N ILE A 34 -8.75 -9.76 -5.63
CA ILE A 34 -7.60 -8.92 -5.88
C ILE A 34 -6.31 -9.69 -5.53
N HIS A 35 -5.48 -9.92 -6.56
CA HIS A 35 -4.20 -10.59 -6.43
C HIS A 35 -3.13 -9.81 -7.18
N PHE A 36 -2.08 -9.42 -6.47
CA PHE A 36 -0.92 -8.81 -7.09
C PHE A 36 0.05 -9.89 -7.56
N PRO A 37 0.77 -9.67 -8.66
CA PRO A 37 1.75 -10.64 -9.14
C PRO A 37 2.78 -10.95 -8.06
N ARG A 38 2.91 -12.24 -7.73
CA ARG A 38 3.88 -12.71 -6.75
C ARG A 38 5.12 -13.13 -7.48
N ARG A 39 6.04 -12.21 -7.63
CA ARG A 39 7.38 -12.55 -8.07
C ARG A 39 8.34 -12.17 -6.96
N GLN A 40 9.25 -13.08 -6.68
CA GLN A 40 10.42 -12.75 -5.91
C GLN A 40 11.28 -11.85 -6.78
N ALA A 41 11.01 -10.57 -6.71
CA ALA A 41 11.85 -9.60 -7.35
C ALA A 41 12.77 -9.04 -6.28
N ASP A 42 14.01 -9.49 -6.30
CA ASP A 42 15.06 -8.92 -5.47
C ASP A 42 15.40 -7.51 -5.97
N ASP A 43 14.86 -7.14 -7.11
CA ASP A 43 15.10 -5.88 -7.77
C ASP A 43 13.89 -4.96 -7.59
N LEU A 44 14.10 -3.84 -6.91
CA LEU A 44 13.07 -2.82 -6.66
C LEU A 44 12.53 -2.22 -7.95
N ALA A 45 13.36 -2.07 -8.98
CA ALA A 45 12.92 -1.56 -10.28
C ALA A 45 11.93 -2.52 -10.93
N HIS A 46 12.18 -3.82 -10.83
CA HIS A 46 11.30 -4.86 -11.36
C HIS A 46 9.97 -4.88 -10.60
N ARG A 47 10.01 -4.73 -9.27
CA ARG A 47 8.80 -4.63 -8.46
C ARG A 47 7.97 -3.42 -8.83
N SER A 48 8.62 -2.27 -9.04
CA SER A 48 7.94 -1.04 -9.49
C SER A 48 7.20 -1.25 -10.80
N ALA A 49 7.85 -1.88 -11.77
CA ALA A 49 7.26 -2.17 -13.06
C ALA A 49 6.04 -3.10 -12.93
N LEU A 50 6.11 -4.11 -12.06
CA LEU A 50 5.00 -5.02 -11.82
C LEU A 50 3.81 -4.30 -11.21
N ILE A 51 4.02 -3.49 -10.18
CA ILE A 51 2.94 -2.74 -9.52
C ILE A 51 2.32 -1.75 -10.52
N THR A 52 3.14 -0.94 -11.18
CA THR A 52 2.67 0.08 -12.12
C THR A 52 1.94 -0.55 -13.31
N GLY A 53 2.47 -1.65 -13.84
CA GLY A 53 1.89 -2.31 -15.01
C GLY A 53 0.54 -2.96 -14.75
N HIS A 54 0.23 -3.30 -13.50
CA HIS A 54 -1.01 -4.00 -13.16
C HIS A 54 -2.05 -3.14 -12.44
N GLN A 55 -1.73 -1.88 -12.09
CA GLN A 55 -2.68 -1.06 -11.33
C GLN A 55 -4.02 -0.87 -12.06
N ALA A 56 -4.00 -0.71 -13.38
CA ALA A 56 -5.19 -0.49 -14.19
C ALA A 56 -6.12 -1.70 -14.23
N ASP A 57 -5.63 -2.89 -13.89
CA ASP A 57 -6.43 -4.11 -13.90
C ASP A 57 -7.33 -4.23 -12.68
N PHE A 58 -6.97 -3.60 -11.56
CA PHE A 58 -7.72 -3.74 -10.31
C PHE A 58 -8.18 -2.43 -9.69
N ALA A 59 -7.71 -1.29 -10.18
CA ALA A 59 -7.93 -0.03 -9.49
C ALA A 59 -8.15 1.12 -10.45
N GLU A 60 -8.93 2.08 -10.01
CA GLU A 60 -9.22 3.30 -10.74
C GLU A 60 -8.84 4.50 -9.89
N ARG A 61 -8.15 5.47 -10.50
CA ARG A 61 -7.72 6.68 -9.80
C ARG A 61 -8.91 7.49 -9.33
N ILE A 62 -8.86 7.98 -8.09
CA ILE A 62 -9.89 8.85 -7.51
C ILE A 62 -9.23 10.13 -7.01
N GLU A 63 -10.01 11.22 -6.99
CA GLU A 63 -9.52 12.51 -6.51
C GLU A 63 -9.51 12.59 -4.98
N GLU A 64 -10.56 12.08 -4.35
CA GLU A 64 -10.71 12.11 -2.90
C GLU A 64 -10.55 10.71 -2.32
N PRO A 65 -9.56 10.51 -1.43
CA PRO A 65 -9.34 9.20 -0.85
C PRO A 65 -10.44 8.83 0.13
N VAL A 66 -10.71 7.52 0.21
CA VAL A 66 -11.64 6.94 1.17
C VAL A 66 -10.94 5.85 1.96
N ASP A 67 -11.44 5.56 3.15
CA ASP A 67 -10.86 4.52 4.00
C ASP A 67 -10.78 3.18 3.25
N GLY A 68 -9.60 2.58 3.23
CA GLY A 68 -9.36 1.31 2.52
C GLY A 68 -8.96 1.45 1.07
N CYS A 69 -8.94 2.65 0.49
CA CYS A 69 -8.48 2.83 -0.88
C CYS A 69 -6.97 2.65 -0.98
N GLY A 70 -6.48 2.39 -2.20
CA GLY A 70 -5.05 2.24 -2.44
C GLY A 70 -4.34 3.59 -2.47
N VAL A 71 -3.12 3.62 -1.95
CA VAL A 71 -2.22 4.76 -2.04
C VAL A 71 -1.00 4.34 -2.82
N LEU A 72 -0.82 4.91 -4.00
CA LEU A 72 0.38 4.68 -4.78
C LEU A 72 1.37 5.78 -4.48
N MET A 73 2.58 5.38 -4.10
CA MET A 73 3.66 6.29 -3.73
C MET A 73 4.88 6.05 -4.60
N LEU A 74 5.70 7.07 -4.73
CA LEU A 74 7.04 6.93 -5.26
C LEU A 74 8.00 6.92 -4.09
N ALA A 75 8.72 5.81 -3.93
CA ALA A 75 9.72 5.65 -2.89
C ALA A 75 11.10 5.93 -3.48
N ARG A 76 11.90 6.71 -2.76
CA ARG A 76 13.28 7.02 -3.15
C ARG A 76 13.39 7.53 -4.61
N GLY A 77 12.39 8.31 -5.01
CA GLY A 77 12.35 9.03 -6.28
C GLY A 77 11.74 8.29 -7.47
N ARG A 78 11.83 6.96 -7.54
CA ARG A 78 11.43 6.22 -8.75
C ARG A 78 10.63 4.95 -8.51
N GLN A 79 10.66 4.41 -7.31
CA GLN A 79 10.12 3.07 -7.07
C GLN A 79 8.66 3.16 -6.67
N ALA A 80 7.81 2.46 -7.42
CA ALA A 80 6.41 2.36 -7.05
C ALA A 80 6.28 1.61 -5.72
N HIS A 81 5.50 2.17 -4.82
CA HIS A 81 5.27 1.62 -3.49
C HIS A 81 3.78 1.77 -3.18
N ILE A 82 3.16 0.72 -2.69
CA ILE A 82 1.73 0.70 -2.48
C ILE A 82 1.39 0.58 -1.01
N GLY A 83 0.32 1.26 -0.60
CA GLY A 83 -0.22 1.18 0.74
C GLY A 83 -1.73 1.30 0.72
N LEU A 84 -2.32 1.28 1.90
CA LEU A 84 -3.75 1.47 2.10
C LEU A 84 -4.02 2.74 2.88
N TYR A 85 -5.00 3.50 2.44
CA TYR A 85 -5.47 4.70 3.12
C TYR A 85 -6.29 4.30 4.34
N CYS A 86 -5.95 4.89 5.48
CA CYS A 86 -6.64 4.65 6.74
C CYS A 86 -7.15 5.96 7.29
N LEU A 87 -8.45 6.10 7.42
CA LEU A 87 -9.05 7.29 8.02
C LEU A 87 -9.46 6.95 9.46
N ILE A 88 -8.77 7.54 10.42
CA ILE A 88 -8.96 7.25 11.84
C ILE A 88 -9.30 8.55 12.56
N GLN A 89 -10.52 8.64 13.06
CA GLN A 89 -11.01 9.82 13.77
C GLN A 89 -10.79 11.12 12.96
N GLY A 90 -11.02 11.04 11.65
CA GLY A 90 -10.86 12.18 10.76
C GLY A 90 -9.43 12.49 10.35
N VAL A 91 -8.45 11.71 10.81
CA VAL A 91 -7.04 11.91 10.46
C VAL A 91 -6.59 10.85 9.45
N PRO A 92 -6.00 11.27 8.31
CA PRO A 92 -5.54 10.31 7.30
C PRO A 92 -4.17 9.73 7.63
N TYR A 93 -4.07 8.42 7.45
CA TYR A 93 -2.84 7.64 7.59
C TYR A 93 -2.65 6.76 6.36
N VAL A 94 -1.44 6.27 6.17
CA VAL A 94 -1.17 5.22 5.19
C VAL A 94 -0.54 4.01 5.89
N LEU A 95 -1.10 2.84 5.61
CA LEU A 95 -0.57 1.55 6.07
C LEU A 95 0.26 0.97 4.94
N HIS A 96 1.54 0.71 5.20
CA HIS A 96 2.44 0.15 4.19
C HIS A 96 3.59 -0.61 4.83
N SER A 97 4.30 -1.39 4.02
CA SER A 97 5.46 -2.17 4.46
C SER A 97 6.64 -1.88 3.54
N ASP A 98 7.79 -1.54 4.12
CA ASP A 98 8.99 -1.23 3.34
C ASP A 98 10.21 -1.91 3.98
N ALA A 99 11.03 -2.55 3.14
CA ALA A 99 12.25 -3.21 3.58
C ALA A 99 13.21 -2.26 4.30
N LEU A 100 13.23 -0.99 3.92
CA LEU A 100 14.07 0.02 4.57
C LEU A 100 13.80 0.15 6.07
N PHE A 101 12.52 0.01 6.45
CA PHE A 101 12.10 0.12 7.85
C PHE A 101 11.90 -1.25 8.51
N GLY A 102 11.97 -2.32 7.75
CA GLY A 102 11.95 -3.69 8.26
C GLY A 102 10.58 -4.28 8.56
N SER A 103 9.54 -3.46 8.66
CA SER A 103 8.19 -3.94 9.00
C SER A 103 7.12 -3.01 8.45
N SER A 104 5.87 -3.48 8.53
CA SER A 104 4.70 -2.65 8.21
C SER A 104 4.51 -1.56 9.26
N MET A 105 3.99 -0.42 8.80
CA MET A 105 3.78 0.74 9.64
C MET A 105 2.56 1.52 9.18
N ARG A 106 2.01 2.31 10.08
CA ARG A 106 0.91 3.22 9.80
C ARG A 106 1.40 4.63 10.12
N GLN A 107 1.54 5.45 9.09
CA GLN A 107 2.12 6.78 9.20
C GLN A 107 1.12 7.85 8.82
N PRO A 108 1.07 8.99 9.54
CA PRO A 108 0.22 10.10 9.13
C PRO A 108 0.59 10.56 7.73
N LEU A 109 -0.43 10.72 6.88
CA LEU A 109 -0.21 11.12 5.49
C LEU A 109 0.48 12.49 5.40
N ALA A 110 0.14 13.40 6.32
CA ALA A 110 0.74 14.73 6.38
C ALA A 110 2.20 14.73 6.84
N ARG A 111 2.70 13.61 7.36
CA ARG A 111 4.06 13.49 7.91
C ARG A 111 4.82 12.29 7.35
N LEU A 112 4.57 11.95 6.11
CA LEU A 112 5.32 10.87 5.47
C LEU A 112 6.81 11.23 5.43
N PRO A 113 7.70 10.22 5.62
CA PRO A 113 9.12 10.42 5.43
C PRO A 113 9.43 10.98 4.05
N ARG A 114 10.50 11.75 3.95
CA ARG A 114 10.88 12.42 2.69
C ARG A 114 11.21 11.47 1.55
N CYS A 115 11.49 10.20 1.86
CA CYS A 115 11.73 9.19 0.82
C CYS A 115 10.45 8.80 0.06
N TYR A 116 9.28 9.22 0.54
CA TYR A 116 8.00 8.90 -0.11
C TYR A 116 7.32 10.14 -0.66
N ARG A 117 6.70 9.99 -1.82
CA ARG A 117 5.82 11.00 -2.39
C ARG A 117 4.56 10.31 -2.91
N VAL A 118 3.39 10.79 -2.51
CA VAL A 118 2.12 10.24 -2.99
C VAL A 118 1.95 10.58 -4.46
N GLU A 119 1.73 9.54 -5.28
CA GLU A 119 1.41 9.70 -6.70
C GLU A 119 -0.10 9.86 -6.88
N GLY A 120 -0.88 9.07 -6.16
CA GLY A 120 -2.34 9.15 -6.25
C GLY A 120 -3.05 8.14 -5.37
N PHE A 121 -4.36 8.27 -5.37
CA PHE A 121 -5.27 7.37 -4.64
C PHE A 121 -6.09 6.58 -5.63
N TYR A 122 -6.42 5.33 -5.28
CA TYR A 122 -7.09 4.41 -6.19
C TYR A 122 -8.17 3.62 -5.46
N GLN A 123 -9.37 3.57 -6.05
CA GLN A 123 -10.41 2.67 -5.55
C GLN A 123 -10.28 1.31 -6.24
N TRP A 124 -10.64 0.26 -5.51
CA TRP A 124 -10.56 -1.11 -6.02
C TRP A 124 -11.77 -1.41 -6.88
N LEU A 125 -11.53 -1.93 -8.06
CA LEU A 125 -12.58 -2.28 -9.03
C LEU A 125 -13.30 -3.57 -8.66
#